data_8cd8fa009ee9c34f71a45b5b09fcc6ce
#
_entry.id   8cd8fa009ee9c34f71a45b5b09fcc6ce
#
_cell.length_a   1.000
_cell.length_b   1.000
_cell.length_c   1.000
_cell.angle_alpha   90.00
_cell.angle_beta   90.00
_cell.angle_gamma   90.00
#
_symmetry.space_group_name_H-M   'P 1'
#
loop_
_entity.id
_entity.type
_entity.pdbx_description
1 polymer ?
#
loop_
_entity_poly.entity_id
_entity_poly.type
_entity_poly.pdbx_seq_one_letter_code
_entity_poly.pdbx_strand_id
1 'polypeptide(L)'
;MPLILAVDDSPSMRKMVSFTLTGAGYLVVEAVDGVDAYEKAQAQSFDLVLTDQNMPRLGGLGLTRKLREHPQFKNTPILVLTTESSDLMKQAGRAAGATGWLVKPFDPARLLEVIKKVIK
;
A
#
# COMPACT_ATOMS: atom_id res chain seq x y z
N MET A 1 -13.28 -11.80 -4.77
CA MET A 1 -13.04 -10.35 -4.56
C MET A 1 -11.65 -10.17 -3.96
N PRO A 2 -10.78 -9.39 -4.60
CA PRO A 2 -9.44 -9.16 -4.03
C PRO A 2 -9.50 -8.47 -2.67
N LEU A 3 -8.60 -8.85 -1.79
CA LEU A 3 -8.46 -8.29 -0.45
C LEU A 3 -7.25 -7.37 -0.42
N ILE A 4 -7.46 -6.11 -0.06
CA ILE A 4 -6.42 -5.08 -0.05
C ILE A 4 -6.16 -4.62 1.38
N LEU A 5 -4.87 -4.54 1.74
CA LEU A 5 -4.44 -3.95 3.00
C LEU A 5 -4.14 -2.47 2.73
N ALA A 6 -4.94 -1.58 3.31
CA ALA A 6 -4.78 -0.13 3.13
C ALA A 6 -4.19 0.48 4.40
N VAL A 7 -3.00 1.05 4.27
CA VAL A 7 -2.21 1.54 5.41
C VAL A 7 -2.03 3.05 5.31
N ASP A 8 -2.53 3.78 6.29
CA ASP A 8 -2.37 5.24 6.37
C ASP A 8 -2.60 5.68 7.82
N ASP A 9 -1.74 6.55 8.33
CA ASP A 9 -1.87 7.05 9.69
C ASP A 9 -2.91 8.16 9.81
N SER A 10 -3.33 8.76 8.69
CA SER A 10 -4.39 9.76 8.67
C SER A 10 -5.76 9.08 8.59
N PRO A 11 -6.62 9.24 9.61
CA PRO A 11 -7.96 8.62 9.57
C PRO A 11 -8.81 9.07 8.38
N SER A 12 -8.74 10.36 8.01
CA SER A 12 -9.53 10.86 6.90
C SER A 12 -9.02 10.32 5.55
N MET A 13 -7.71 10.26 5.36
CA MET A 13 -7.13 9.71 4.14
C MET A 13 -7.42 8.21 4.04
N ARG A 14 -7.28 7.49 5.15
CA ARG A 14 -7.54 6.05 5.20
C ARG A 14 -8.99 5.75 4.83
N LYS A 15 -9.94 6.55 5.33
CA LYS A 15 -11.35 6.39 4.99
C LYS A 15 -11.61 6.69 3.51
N MET A 16 -10.96 7.71 2.97
CA MET A 16 -11.11 8.07 1.57
C MET A 16 -10.62 6.93 0.66
N VAL A 17 -9.45 6.37 0.96
CA VAL A 17 -8.89 5.24 0.23
C VAL A 17 -9.83 4.04 0.34
N SER A 18 -10.25 3.71 1.55
CA SER A 18 -11.14 2.57 1.80
C SER A 18 -12.46 2.72 1.06
N PHE A 19 -13.05 3.90 1.07
CA PHE A 19 -14.30 4.18 0.36
C PHE A 19 -14.12 3.99 -1.15
N THR A 20 -13.03 4.51 -1.70
CA THR A 20 -12.72 4.37 -3.12
C THR A 20 -12.59 2.89 -3.51
N LEU A 21 -11.87 2.11 -2.72
CA LEU A 21 -11.64 0.71 -3.02
C LEU A 21 -12.90 -0.14 -2.86
N THR A 22 -13.65 0.05 -1.78
CA THR A 22 -14.88 -0.72 -1.58
C THR A 22 -15.93 -0.37 -2.62
N GLY A 23 -15.97 0.87 -3.06
CA GLY A 23 -16.87 1.28 -4.14
C GLY A 23 -16.56 0.60 -5.46
N ALA A 24 -15.32 0.15 -5.65
CA ALA A 24 -14.91 -0.57 -6.85
C ALA A 24 -15.02 -2.11 -6.72
N GLY A 25 -15.52 -2.59 -5.58
CA GLY A 25 -15.75 -4.02 -5.39
C GLY A 25 -14.64 -4.77 -4.66
N TYR A 26 -13.65 -4.05 -4.13
CA TYR A 26 -12.57 -4.69 -3.36
C TYR A 26 -12.95 -4.82 -1.89
N LEU A 27 -12.41 -5.85 -1.23
CA LEU A 27 -12.46 -5.96 0.21
C LEU A 27 -11.25 -5.25 0.80
N VAL A 28 -11.43 -4.52 1.91
CA VAL A 28 -10.38 -3.71 2.48
C VAL A 28 -10.20 -4.00 3.96
N VAL A 29 -8.95 -4.20 4.37
CA VAL A 29 -8.54 -4.20 5.77
C VAL A 29 -7.69 -2.95 5.97
N GLU A 30 -8.00 -2.16 6.98
CA GLU A 30 -7.27 -0.91 7.26
C GLU A 30 -6.24 -1.12 8.33
N ALA A 31 -5.11 -0.42 8.22
CA ALA A 31 -4.07 -0.39 9.23
C ALA A 31 -3.63 1.05 9.45
N VAL A 32 -3.26 1.38 10.69
CA VAL A 32 -2.97 2.77 11.08
C VAL A 32 -1.51 3.17 10.91
N ASP A 33 -0.61 2.21 10.79
CA ASP A 33 0.81 2.45 10.51
C ASP A 33 1.47 1.15 10.04
N GLY A 34 2.78 1.22 9.80
CA GLY A 34 3.50 0.07 9.28
C GLY A 34 3.59 -1.10 10.24
N VAL A 35 3.65 -0.83 11.55
CA VAL A 35 3.70 -1.91 12.55
C VAL A 35 2.38 -2.64 12.60
N ASP A 36 1.26 -1.91 12.65
CA ASP A 36 -0.07 -2.48 12.62
C ASP A 36 -0.30 -3.28 11.34
N ALA A 37 0.14 -2.73 10.19
CA ALA A 37 0.02 -3.40 8.91
C ALA A 37 0.80 -4.70 8.87
N TYR A 38 2.02 -4.69 9.41
CA TYR A 38 2.87 -5.89 9.44
C TYR A 38 2.23 -7.00 10.28
N GLU A 39 1.66 -6.64 11.43
CA GLU A 39 0.94 -7.59 12.28
C GLU A 39 -0.25 -8.21 11.54
N LYS A 40 -1.05 -7.39 10.87
CA LYS A 40 -2.20 -7.86 10.12
C LYS A 40 -1.79 -8.74 8.93
N ALA A 41 -0.67 -8.40 8.30
CA ALA A 41 -0.15 -9.18 7.18
C ALA A 41 0.33 -10.57 7.60
N GLN A 42 0.73 -10.74 8.85
CA GLN A 42 1.10 -12.06 9.36
C GLN A 42 -0.11 -12.93 9.63
N ALA A 43 -1.27 -12.32 9.90
CA ALA A 43 -2.48 -13.03 10.26
C ALA A 43 -3.26 -13.54 9.03
N GLN A 44 -3.08 -12.93 7.88
CA GLN A 44 -3.80 -13.34 6.66
C GLN A 44 -3.06 -12.87 5.40
N SER A 45 -3.41 -13.47 4.27
CA SER A 45 -2.85 -13.09 2.98
C SER A 45 -3.64 -11.96 2.35
N PHE A 46 -2.97 -11.12 1.58
CA PHE A 46 -3.59 -10.02 0.86
C PHE A 46 -3.23 -10.10 -0.62
N ASP A 47 -4.12 -9.60 -1.47
CA ASP A 47 -3.90 -9.56 -2.91
C ASP A 47 -3.13 -8.31 -3.33
N LEU A 48 -3.14 -7.28 -2.47
CA LEU A 48 -2.42 -6.03 -2.71
C LEU A 48 -2.22 -5.32 -1.37
N VAL A 49 -1.08 -4.65 -1.23
CA VAL A 49 -0.83 -3.73 -0.11
C VAL A 49 -0.71 -2.32 -0.68
N LEU A 50 -1.51 -1.41 -0.17
CA LEU A 50 -1.46 0.01 -0.53
C LEU A 50 -1.08 0.78 0.72
N THR A 51 0.11 1.38 0.75
CA THR A 51 0.62 2.00 1.96
C THR A 51 1.08 3.43 1.72
N ASP A 52 0.79 4.30 2.70
CA ASP A 52 1.39 5.61 2.76
C ASP A 52 2.87 5.48 3.07
N GLN A 53 3.69 6.42 2.61
CA GLN A 53 5.13 6.43 2.89
C GLN A 53 5.42 7.05 4.26
N ASN A 54 4.77 8.16 4.58
CA ASN A 54 5.09 8.93 5.78
C ASN A 54 4.17 8.54 6.93
N MET A 55 4.66 7.64 7.79
CA MET A 55 3.90 7.14 8.94
C MET A 55 4.82 7.01 10.13
N PRO A 56 4.30 7.19 11.38
CA PRO A 56 5.10 6.95 12.56
C PRO A 56 5.39 5.45 12.71
N ARG A 57 6.40 5.14 13.47
CA ARG A 57 6.90 3.81 13.82
C ARG A 57 7.51 3.06 12.64
N LEU A 58 6.79 2.88 11.52
CA LEU A 58 7.32 2.17 10.37
C LEU A 58 6.66 2.75 9.12
N GLY A 59 7.44 3.37 8.25
CA GLY A 59 6.94 3.96 7.01
C GLY A 59 6.74 2.91 5.91
N GLY A 60 6.18 3.37 4.78
CA GLY A 60 5.83 2.49 3.68
C GLY A 60 6.97 1.68 3.10
N LEU A 61 8.14 2.30 2.93
CA LEU A 61 9.30 1.59 2.39
C LEU A 61 9.84 0.56 3.38
N GLY A 62 9.85 0.90 4.68
CA GLY A 62 10.26 -0.05 5.72
C GLY A 62 9.30 -1.23 5.79
N LEU A 63 8.01 -0.96 5.71
CA LEU A 63 6.99 -2.01 5.66
C LEU A 63 7.19 -2.91 4.44
N THR A 64 7.45 -2.31 3.28
CA THR A 64 7.68 -3.06 2.04
C THR A 64 8.85 -4.01 2.19
N ARG A 65 9.98 -3.53 2.74
CA ARG A 65 11.15 -4.38 2.97
C ARG A 65 10.82 -5.57 3.86
N LYS A 66 10.10 -5.32 4.96
CA LYS A 66 9.73 -6.38 5.89
C LYS A 66 8.82 -7.42 5.25
N LEU A 67 7.85 -6.97 4.46
CA LEU A 67 6.94 -7.88 3.79
C LEU A 67 7.68 -8.74 2.75
N ARG A 68 8.64 -8.16 2.04
CA ARG A 68 9.39 -8.91 1.03
C ARG A 68 10.29 -10.01 1.63
N GLU A 69 10.55 -9.95 2.92
CA GLU A 69 11.28 -11.00 3.63
C GLU A 69 10.44 -12.25 3.85
N HIS A 70 9.12 -12.15 3.70
CA HIS A 70 8.22 -13.28 3.89
C HIS A 70 7.85 -13.90 2.55
N PRO A 71 8.00 -15.23 2.39
CA PRO A 71 7.67 -15.88 1.13
C PRO A 71 6.26 -15.64 0.64
N GLN A 72 5.29 -15.51 1.54
CA GLN A 72 3.90 -15.30 1.15
C GLN A 72 3.65 -13.96 0.48
N PHE A 73 4.55 -12.97 0.68
CA PHE A 73 4.42 -11.65 0.07
C PHE A 73 5.41 -11.42 -1.07
N LYS A 74 6.13 -12.46 -1.49
CA LYS A 74 7.15 -12.33 -2.53
C LYS A 74 6.59 -11.74 -3.83
N ASN A 75 5.38 -12.14 -4.20
CA ASN A 75 4.75 -11.72 -5.45
C ASN A 75 3.54 -10.80 -5.25
N THR A 76 3.23 -10.43 -4.02
CA THR A 76 2.11 -9.56 -3.73
C THR A 76 2.43 -8.14 -4.18
N PRO A 77 1.58 -7.50 -5.01
CA PRO A 77 1.82 -6.10 -5.38
C PRO A 77 1.79 -5.20 -4.15
N ILE A 78 2.77 -4.30 -4.06
CA ILE A 78 2.84 -3.30 -3.00
C ILE A 78 2.98 -1.94 -3.67
N LEU A 79 1.99 -1.09 -3.46
CA LEU A 79 1.97 0.28 -3.98
C LEU A 79 2.17 1.26 -2.84
N VAL A 80 3.02 2.25 -3.06
CA VAL A 80 3.34 3.27 -2.05
C VAL A 80 2.75 4.61 -2.48
N LEU A 81 1.99 5.25 -1.58
CA LEU A 81 1.47 6.60 -1.77
C LEU A 81 2.44 7.56 -1.10
N THR A 82 2.90 8.56 -1.85
CA THR A 82 3.91 9.50 -1.35
C THR A 82 3.65 10.91 -1.88
N THR A 83 4.06 11.92 -1.11
CA THR A 83 4.05 13.30 -1.57
C THR A 83 5.30 13.63 -2.39
N GLU A 84 6.23 12.70 -2.49
CA GLU A 84 7.53 12.90 -3.11
C GLU A 84 7.62 12.11 -4.41
N SER A 85 8.03 12.79 -5.50
CA SER A 85 8.17 12.15 -6.81
C SER A 85 9.61 12.22 -7.35
N SER A 86 10.58 12.45 -6.47
CA SER A 86 11.99 12.55 -6.86
C SER A 86 12.56 11.21 -7.33
N ASP A 87 13.66 11.30 -8.08
CA ASP A 87 14.37 10.09 -8.52
C ASP A 87 14.90 9.30 -7.34
N LEU A 88 15.31 9.99 -6.25
CA LEU A 88 15.74 9.33 -5.02
C LEU A 88 14.63 8.49 -4.43
N MET A 89 13.41 9.00 -4.40
CA MET A 89 12.26 8.27 -3.90
C MET A 89 11.97 7.05 -4.76
N LYS A 90 12.06 7.19 -6.07
CA LYS A 90 11.84 6.08 -7.01
C LYS A 90 12.88 4.99 -6.83
N GLN A 91 14.16 5.37 -6.66
CA GLN A 91 15.22 4.41 -6.41
C GLN A 91 15.03 3.70 -5.07
N ALA A 92 14.66 4.45 -4.03
CA ALA A 92 14.39 3.87 -2.71
C ALA A 92 13.22 2.88 -2.77
N GLY A 93 12.18 3.22 -3.51
CA GLY A 93 11.01 2.34 -3.69
C GLY A 93 11.41 1.03 -4.36
N ARG A 94 12.18 1.10 -5.44
CA ARG A 94 12.66 -0.10 -6.13
C ARG A 94 13.55 -0.94 -5.24
N ALA A 95 14.47 -0.30 -4.51
CA ALA A 95 15.38 -1.01 -3.61
C ALA A 95 14.63 -1.72 -2.49
N ALA A 96 13.52 -1.15 -2.02
CA ALA A 96 12.69 -1.76 -0.99
C ALA A 96 11.83 -2.91 -1.53
N GLY A 97 11.65 -3.00 -2.85
CA GLY A 97 10.85 -4.03 -3.47
C GLY A 97 9.41 -3.61 -3.77
N ALA A 98 9.11 -2.31 -3.79
CA ALA A 98 7.78 -1.82 -4.13
C ALA A 98 7.46 -2.11 -5.60
N THR A 99 6.20 -2.46 -5.87
CA THR A 99 5.72 -2.69 -7.22
C THR A 99 5.58 -1.37 -7.98
N GLY A 100 5.17 -0.33 -7.26
CA GLY A 100 5.04 1.00 -7.83
C GLY A 100 4.70 2.03 -6.76
N TRP A 101 4.50 3.26 -7.18
CA TRP A 101 4.14 4.35 -6.28
C TRP A 101 3.21 5.32 -6.99
N LEU A 102 2.44 6.06 -6.19
CA LEU A 102 1.53 7.09 -6.64
C LEU A 102 1.80 8.34 -5.83
N VAL A 103 1.74 9.50 -6.48
CA VAL A 103 2.00 10.78 -5.82
C VAL A 103 0.69 11.35 -5.27
N LYS A 104 0.71 11.81 -4.03
CA LYS A 104 -0.43 12.47 -3.40
C LYS A 104 -0.52 13.93 -3.85
N PRO A 105 -1.72 14.52 -3.94
CA PRO A 105 -3.01 13.86 -3.77
C PRO A 105 -3.31 12.92 -4.93
N PHE A 106 -3.92 11.78 -4.64
CA PHE A 106 -4.22 10.83 -5.67
C PHE A 106 -5.58 11.12 -6.30
N ASP A 107 -5.69 10.78 -7.60
CA ASP A 107 -6.96 10.78 -8.31
C ASP A 107 -7.59 9.39 -8.12
N PRO A 108 -8.82 9.28 -7.58
CA PRO A 108 -9.44 7.97 -7.37
C PRO A 108 -9.49 7.11 -8.62
N ALA A 109 -9.81 7.68 -9.78
CA ALA A 109 -9.84 6.94 -11.04
C ALA A 109 -8.47 6.39 -11.41
N ARG A 110 -7.42 7.20 -11.20
CA ARG A 110 -6.05 6.78 -11.49
C ARG A 110 -5.61 5.66 -10.54
N LEU A 111 -5.95 5.78 -9.26
CA LEU A 111 -5.64 4.75 -8.28
C LEU A 111 -6.26 3.41 -8.68
N LEU A 112 -7.53 3.41 -9.02
CA LEU A 112 -8.23 2.18 -9.42
C LEU A 112 -7.65 1.59 -10.70
N GLU A 113 -7.24 2.43 -11.64
CA GLU A 113 -6.62 2.00 -12.89
C GLU A 113 -5.29 1.27 -12.61
N VAL A 114 -4.45 1.85 -11.74
CA VAL A 114 -3.17 1.25 -11.39
C VAL A 114 -3.37 -0.08 -10.65
N ILE A 115 -4.32 -0.12 -9.71
CA ILE A 115 -4.62 -1.34 -8.96
C ILE A 115 -5.05 -2.45 -9.92
N LYS A 116 -5.92 -2.13 -10.87
CA LYS A 116 -6.41 -3.09 -11.84
C LYS A 116 -5.28 -3.69 -12.68
N LYS A 117 -4.24 -2.92 -12.97
CA LYS A 117 -3.09 -3.38 -13.74
C LYS A 117 -2.21 -4.33 -12.96
N VAL A 118 -2.07 -4.14 -11.65
CA VAL A 118 -1.13 -4.93 -10.84
C VAL A 118 -1.76 -6.14 -10.18
N ILE A 119 -3.07 -6.13 -9.95
CA ILE A 119 -3.78 -7.31 -9.46
C ILE A 119 -4.12 -8.22 -10.64
N LYS A 120 -3.78 -9.47 -10.52
CA LYS A 120 -4.03 -10.46 -11.57
C LYS A 120 -4.94 -11.58 -11.13
#